data_6e9ff979e6e355fe2edcbe0ac50a3c51
#
_entry.id   6e9ff979e6e355fe2edcbe0ac50a3c51
#
_cell.length_a   1.000
_cell.length_b   1.000
_cell.length_c   1.000
_cell.angle_alpha   90.00
_cell.angle_beta   90.00
_cell.angle_gamma   90.00
#
_symmetry.space_group_name_H-M   'P 1'
#
loop_
_entity.id
_entity.type
_entity.pdbx_description
1 polymer ?
#
loop_
_entity_poly.entity_id
_entity_poly.type
_entity_poly.pdbx_seq_one_letter_code
_entity_poly.pdbx_strand_id
1 'polypeptide(L)'
;MNADEKIWRYLKSAGLNDFGVAGLMGNLFAESGLNPKNLQNTYEKKLGMTDEEYTAAVDSGSYSNFVKDSAGYGLAQWTYWSRKDALLASCKAAGASVGDMDAQLNFLLKELSVGYSGLLSTLKSASSVREASNAVLLQFERPANQGQSVQEKRASYGQAYYDKFAGKIQINTPEQEGGCKLKIVDNLTTVNFRSGNMTPKYIVIHYFGALGTAKGVSEYFKTPGIQASAHYALDEGDTIYRCVRDKDIAWHCGANKYKHPECRNSNSIGIEARPSKINR
;
A
#
# COMPACT_ATOMS: atom_id res chain seq x y z
N MET A 1 -4.38 -21.19 1.48
CA MET A 1 -3.95 -20.36 0.33
C MET A 1 -2.46 -20.57 0.17
N ASN A 2 -1.97 -20.91 -1.01
CA ASN A 2 -0.54 -21.05 -1.31
C ASN A 2 0.08 -19.67 -1.62
N ALA A 3 1.41 -19.60 -1.60
CA ALA A 3 2.15 -18.34 -1.71
C ALA A 3 1.84 -17.59 -3.03
N ASP A 4 1.80 -18.30 -4.14
CA ASP A 4 1.56 -17.72 -5.46
C ASP A 4 0.14 -17.14 -5.60
N GLU A 5 -0.88 -17.82 -5.08
CA GLU A 5 -2.25 -17.29 -5.04
C GLU A 5 -2.34 -16.05 -4.14
N LYS A 6 -1.64 -16.05 -2.99
CA LYS A 6 -1.60 -14.91 -2.08
C LYS A 6 -0.99 -13.69 -2.77
N ILE A 7 0.14 -13.86 -3.46
CA ILE A 7 0.79 -12.78 -4.20
C ILE A 7 -0.11 -12.28 -5.33
N TRP A 8 -0.74 -13.19 -6.09
CA TRP A 8 -1.66 -12.83 -7.16
C TRP A 8 -2.79 -11.93 -6.66
N ARG A 9 -3.50 -12.39 -5.61
CA ARG A 9 -4.61 -11.64 -5.00
C ARG A 9 -4.18 -10.27 -4.49
N TYR A 10 -3.04 -10.23 -3.83
CA TYR A 10 -2.49 -8.99 -3.29
C TYR A 10 -2.20 -7.95 -4.40
N LEU A 11 -1.49 -8.34 -5.44
CA LEU A 11 -1.14 -7.46 -6.55
C LEU A 11 -2.37 -7.02 -7.35
N LYS A 12 -3.35 -7.90 -7.52
CA LYS A 12 -4.63 -7.54 -8.12
C LYS A 12 -5.39 -6.51 -7.29
N SER A 13 -5.46 -6.68 -5.97
CA SER A 13 -6.13 -5.72 -5.08
C SER A 13 -5.45 -4.33 -5.10
N ALA A 14 -4.16 -4.28 -5.45
CA ALA A 14 -3.41 -3.04 -5.67
C ALA A 14 -3.69 -2.39 -7.05
N GLY A 15 -4.59 -2.97 -7.85
CA GLY A 15 -5.05 -2.41 -9.12
C GLY A 15 -4.22 -2.79 -10.34
N LEU A 16 -3.31 -3.78 -10.24
CA LEU A 16 -2.63 -4.31 -11.42
C LEU A 16 -3.62 -5.15 -12.25
N ASN A 17 -3.50 -5.12 -13.58
CA ASN A 17 -4.28 -6.02 -14.40
C ASN A 17 -3.66 -7.45 -14.44
N ASP A 18 -4.34 -8.43 -15.01
CA ASP A 18 -3.88 -9.83 -15.01
C ASP A 18 -2.53 -10.00 -15.69
N PHE A 19 -2.27 -9.28 -16.77
CA PHE A 19 -0.99 -9.31 -17.46
C PHE A 19 0.12 -8.68 -16.61
N GLY A 20 -0.17 -7.57 -15.94
CA GLY A 20 0.77 -6.89 -15.05
C GLY A 20 1.16 -7.75 -13.85
N VAL A 21 0.18 -8.38 -13.20
CA VAL A 21 0.44 -9.32 -12.09
C VAL A 21 1.30 -10.47 -12.56
N ALA A 22 0.91 -11.12 -13.65
CA ALA A 22 1.62 -12.26 -14.21
C ALA A 22 3.06 -11.91 -14.58
N GLY A 23 3.28 -10.79 -15.26
CA GLY A 23 4.62 -10.33 -15.65
C GLY A 23 5.51 -10.01 -14.45
N LEU A 24 4.97 -9.36 -13.40
CA LEU A 24 5.69 -9.11 -12.16
C LEU A 24 6.02 -10.42 -11.44
N MET A 25 5.05 -11.32 -11.27
CA MET A 25 5.26 -12.61 -10.61
C MET A 25 6.29 -13.48 -11.33
N GLY A 26 6.33 -13.46 -12.67
CA GLY A 26 7.34 -14.18 -13.44
C GLY A 26 8.76 -13.71 -13.14
N ASN A 27 8.94 -12.41 -12.92
CA ASN A 27 10.23 -11.84 -12.49
C ASN A 27 10.57 -12.22 -11.04
N LEU A 28 9.63 -12.03 -10.10
CA LEU A 28 9.83 -12.41 -8.69
C LEU A 28 10.12 -13.91 -8.54
N PHE A 29 9.48 -14.76 -9.35
CA PHE A 29 9.81 -16.20 -9.38
C PHE A 29 11.25 -16.45 -9.85
N ALA A 30 11.70 -15.75 -10.87
CA ALA A 30 13.07 -15.87 -11.35
C ALA A 30 14.11 -15.40 -10.32
N GLU A 31 13.76 -14.43 -9.47
CA GLU A 31 14.63 -13.89 -8.41
C GLU A 31 14.68 -14.81 -7.17
N SER A 32 13.54 -15.26 -6.68
CA SER A 32 13.43 -15.90 -5.35
C SER A 32 12.60 -17.17 -5.32
N GLY A 33 12.01 -17.61 -6.43
CA GLY A 33 11.00 -18.65 -6.42
C GLY A 33 9.74 -18.28 -5.65
N LEU A 34 9.47 -16.98 -5.48
CA LEU A 34 8.41 -16.40 -4.66
C LEU A 34 8.59 -16.67 -3.14
N ASN A 35 9.80 -16.98 -2.70
CA ASN A 35 10.12 -17.17 -1.29
C ASN A 35 10.54 -15.82 -0.66
N PRO A 36 9.78 -15.26 0.31
CA PRO A 36 10.13 -14.00 0.94
C PRO A 36 11.34 -14.08 1.88
N LYS A 37 11.78 -15.28 2.23
CA LYS A 37 12.98 -15.48 3.05
C LYS A 37 14.24 -15.77 2.23
N ASN A 38 14.11 -15.90 0.90
CA ASN A 38 15.20 -16.34 0.05
C ASN A 38 16.44 -15.46 0.21
N LEU A 39 17.49 -16.03 0.74
CA LEU A 39 18.86 -15.48 0.74
C LEU A 39 19.54 -15.92 -0.55
N GLN A 40 20.24 -15.05 -1.21
CA GLN A 40 21.00 -15.38 -2.41
C GLN A 40 21.91 -16.61 -2.18
N ASN A 41 21.75 -17.66 -2.96
CA ASN A 41 22.41 -18.96 -2.77
C ASN A 41 23.94 -18.91 -2.58
N THR A 42 24.62 -17.93 -3.20
CA THR A 42 26.05 -17.71 -3.02
C THR A 42 26.37 -17.18 -1.61
N TYR A 43 25.44 -16.47 -1.00
CA TYR A 43 25.58 -15.94 0.36
C TYR A 43 25.17 -16.94 1.43
N GLU A 44 24.25 -17.87 1.17
CA GLU A 44 24.02 -19.01 2.05
C GLU A 44 25.33 -19.76 2.34
N LYS A 45 26.07 -20.08 1.27
CA LYS A 45 27.39 -20.73 1.39
C LYS A 45 28.40 -19.85 2.09
N LYS A 46 28.44 -18.56 1.78
CA LYS A 46 29.43 -17.62 2.32
C LYS A 46 29.23 -17.37 3.81
N LEU A 47 27.97 -17.26 4.24
CA LEU A 47 27.60 -16.98 5.62
C LEU A 47 27.40 -18.26 6.46
N GLY A 48 27.23 -19.41 5.81
CA GLY A 48 26.89 -20.67 6.47
C GLY A 48 25.51 -20.64 7.12
N MET A 49 24.56 -19.92 6.53
CA MET A 49 23.20 -19.75 7.04
C MET A 49 22.18 -20.17 5.98
N THR A 50 21.15 -20.86 6.40
CA THR A 50 19.94 -21.09 5.59
C THR A 50 19.07 -19.81 5.50
N ASP A 51 18.07 -19.79 4.62
CA ASP A 51 17.07 -18.74 4.50
C ASP A 51 16.43 -18.38 5.86
N GLU A 52 16.05 -19.40 6.62
CA GLU A 52 15.41 -19.28 7.93
C GLU A 52 16.36 -18.75 8.99
N GLU A 53 17.57 -19.26 9.06
CA GLU A 53 18.58 -18.82 10.03
C GLU A 53 19.00 -17.39 9.80
N TYR A 54 19.21 -17.02 8.52
CA TYR A 54 19.52 -15.63 8.16
C TYR A 54 18.38 -14.69 8.54
N THR A 55 17.13 -15.03 8.19
CA THR A 55 15.94 -14.24 8.54
C THR A 55 15.83 -14.07 10.06
N ALA A 56 15.92 -15.15 10.83
CA ALA A 56 15.84 -15.10 12.28
C ALA A 56 16.97 -14.27 12.92
N ALA A 57 18.17 -14.34 12.37
CA ALA A 57 19.31 -13.57 12.84
C ALA A 57 19.16 -12.06 12.57
N VAL A 58 18.57 -11.69 11.41
CA VAL A 58 18.22 -10.29 11.10
C VAL A 58 17.12 -9.77 12.02
N ASP A 59 16.05 -10.53 12.21
CA ASP A 59 14.91 -10.14 13.03
C ASP A 59 15.27 -9.97 14.51
N SER A 60 16.13 -10.85 15.04
CA SER A 60 16.63 -10.75 16.41
C SER A 60 17.71 -9.68 16.61
N GLY A 61 18.27 -9.14 15.52
CA GLY A 61 19.40 -8.20 15.54
C GLY A 61 20.76 -8.86 15.80
N SER A 62 20.84 -10.20 15.89
CA SER A 62 22.11 -10.93 16.05
C SER A 62 22.98 -10.83 14.79
N TYR A 63 22.37 -10.63 13.61
CA TYR A 63 23.06 -10.29 12.37
C TYR A 63 22.83 -8.81 12.01
N SER A 64 23.77 -7.97 12.36
CA SER A 64 23.68 -6.51 12.17
C SER A 64 24.08 -6.02 10.78
N ASN A 65 24.66 -6.88 9.93
CA ASN A 65 25.22 -6.47 8.63
C ASN A 65 24.22 -6.58 7.46
N PHE A 66 22.96 -6.91 7.72
CA PHE A 66 21.89 -7.06 6.72
C PHE A 66 21.90 -5.98 5.64
N VAL A 67 21.99 -4.72 6.06
CA VAL A 67 21.92 -3.57 5.14
C VAL A 67 23.16 -3.46 4.24
N LYS A 68 24.33 -3.90 4.71
CA LYS A 68 25.62 -3.66 4.05
C LYS A 68 26.31 -4.92 3.49
N ASP A 69 25.70 -6.08 3.65
CA ASP A 69 26.31 -7.36 3.24
C ASP A 69 26.31 -7.60 1.73
N SER A 70 25.57 -6.82 0.97
CA SER A 70 25.38 -6.96 -0.49
C SER A 70 24.76 -8.29 -0.92
N ALA A 71 24.12 -9.03 0.00
CA ALA A 71 23.38 -10.24 -0.31
C ALA A 71 22.00 -9.89 -0.85
N GLY A 72 21.58 -10.53 -1.93
CA GLY A 72 20.20 -10.47 -2.39
C GLY A 72 19.26 -11.17 -1.37
N TYR A 73 18.13 -10.56 -1.05
CA TYR A 73 17.19 -11.11 -0.08
C TYR A 73 15.73 -10.87 -0.45
N GLY A 74 14.90 -11.86 -0.16
CA GLY A 74 13.45 -11.78 -0.27
C GLY A 74 12.91 -11.85 -1.69
N LEU A 75 11.64 -11.50 -1.86
CA LEU A 75 10.87 -11.66 -3.10
C LEU A 75 11.55 -11.06 -4.33
N ALA A 76 12.08 -9.84 -4.24
CA ALA A 76 12.73 -9.12 -5.33
C ALA A 76 14.26 -9.09 -5.20
N GLN A 77 14.85 -10.00 -4.41
CA GLN A 77 16.31 -10.09 -4.20
C GLN A 77 16.96 -8.72 -3.95
N TRP A 78 16.37 -7.93 -3.02
CA TRP A 78 16.91 -6.62 -2.66
C TRP A 78 18.37 -6.74 -2.21
N THR A 79 19.26 -6.12 -2.95
CA THR A 79 20.72 -6.24 -2.76
C THR A 79 21.36 -4.91 -2.35
N TYR A 80 20.91 -3.80 -2.95
CA TYR A 80 21.51 -2.49 -2.72
C TYR A 80 21.17 -1.97 -1.33
N TRP A 81 22.17 -1.43 -0.65
CA TRP A 81 22.09 -1.05 0.77
C TRP A 81 20.89 -0.15 1.12
N SER A 82 20.60 0.86 0.30
CA SER A 82 19.48 1.77 0.60
C SER A 82 18.11 1.10 0.42
N ARG A 83 17.98 0.13 -0.48
CA ARG A 83 16.74 -0.66 -0.64
C ARG A 83 16.58 -1.64 0.54
N LYS A 84 17.67 -2.27 0.99
CA LYS A 84 17.65 -3.18 2.15
C LYS A 84 17.36 -2.41 3.45
N ASP A 85 17.91 -1.22 3.62
CA ASP A 85 17.63 -0.35 4.77
C ASP A 85 16.14 0.05 4.81
N ALA A 86 15.61 0.47 3.68
CA ALA A 86 14.19 0.84 3.55
C ALA A 86 13.25 -0.36 3.78
N LEU A 87 13.61 -1.57 3.29
CA LEU A 87 12.86 -2.80 3.55
C LEU A 87 12.85 -3.12 5.05
N LEU A 88 14.03 -3.13 5.69
CA LEU A 88 14.16 -3.42 7.12
C LEU A 88 13.38 -2.41 7.98
N ALA A 89 13.48 -1.13 7.65
CA ALA A 89 12.74 -0.07 8.34
C ALA A 89 11.22 -0.24 8.16
N SER A 90 10.77 -0.60 6.96
CA SER A 90 9.35 -0.85 6.68
C SER A 90 8.80 -2.03 7.47
N CYS A 91 9.54 -3.16 7.52
CA CYS A 91 9.15 -4.34 8.29
C CYS A 91 9.11 -4.04 9.80
N LYS A 92 10.14 -3.37 10.34
CA LYS A 92 10.17 -2.94 11.75
C LYS A 92 9.01 -2.03 12.11
N ALA A 93 8.68 -1.07 11.26
CA ALA A 93 7.55 -0.16 11.47
C ALA A 93 6.20 -0.90 11.49
N ALA A 94 6.09 -1.99 10.75
CA ALA A 94 4.92 -2.87 10.74
C ALA A 94 4.91 -3.90 11.88
N GLY A 95 5.97 -3.99 12.70
CA GLY A 95 6.12 -5.05 13.70
C GLY A 95 6.23 -6.46 13.09
N ALA A 96 6.70 -6.54 11.85
CA ALA A 96 6.77 -7.77 11.07
C ALA A 96 8.22 -8.25 10.87
N SER A 97 8.39 -9.56 10.66
CA SER A 97 9.67 -10.15 10.22
C SER A 97 10.10 -9.55 8.87
N VAL A 98 11.41 -9.44 8.67
CA VAL A 98 11.97 -9.07 7.36
C VAL A 98 11.61 -10.09 6.26
N GLY A 99 11.32 -11.34 6.64
CA GLY A 99 10.86 -12.42 5.77
C GLY A 99 9.33 -12.55 5.67
N ASP A 100 8.57 -11.60 6.20
CA ASP A 100 7.11 -11.63 6.09
C ASP A 100 6.63 -11.26 4.68
N MET A 101 5.77 -12.12 4.11
CA MET A 101 5.26 -11.98 2.75
C MET A 101 4.48 -10.67 2.54
N ASP A 102 3.59 -10.35 3.47
CA ASP A 102 2.73 -9.17 3.34
C ASP A 102 3.52 -7.89 3.50
N ALA A 103 4.48 -7.87 4.45
CA ALA A 103 5.37 -6.74 4.65
C ALA A 103 6.24 -6.48 3.41
N GLN A 104 6.77 -7.53 2.77
CA GLN A 104 7.55 -7.39 1.53
C GLN A 104 6.70 -6.97 0.34
N LEU A 105 5.48 -7.47 0.20
CA LEU A 105 4.56 -7.03 -0.86
C LEU A 105 4.14 -5.57 -0.68
N ASN A 106 3.87 -5.14 0.55
CA ASN A 106 3.61 -3.73 0.88
C ASN A 106 4.80 -2.84 0.51
N PHE A 107 6.01 -3.28 0.88
CA PHE A 107 7.24 -2.55 0.56
C PHE A 107 7.47 -2.46 -0.96
N LEU A 108 7.30 -3.57 -1.70
CA LEU A 108 7.41 -3.62 -3.16
C LEU A 108 6.47 -2.62 -3.83
N LEU A 109 5.20 -2.60 -3.45
CA LEU A 109 4.24 -1.65 -4.03
C LEU A 109 4.57 -0.20 -3.68
N LYS A 110 5.04 0.07 -2.47
CA LYS A 110 5.52 1.41 -2.08
C LYS A 110 6.72 1.82 -2.93
N GLU A 111 7.69 0.93 -3.12
CA GLU A 111 8.86 1.18 -3.96
C GLU A 111 8.46 1.46 -5.40
N LEU A 112 7.56 0.65 -5.97
CA LEU A 112 7.02 0.87 -7.32
C LEU A 112 6.27 2.20 -7.44
N SER A 113 5.50 2.58 -6.44
CA SER A 113 4.71 3.83 -6.48
C SER A 113 5.58 5.09 -6.39
N VAL A 114 6.66 5.06 -5.61
CA VAL A 114 7.52 6.22 -5.36
C VAL A 114 8.63 6.33 -6.41
N GLY A 115 9.32 5.23 -6.69
CA GLY A 115 10.53 5.22 -7.54
C GLY A 115 10.27 4.79 -8.98
N TYR A 116 9.15 4.11 -9.27
CA TYR A 116 8.89 3.46 -10.55
C TYR A 116 7.44 3.66 -11.02
N SER A 117 6.90 4.86 -10.88
CA SER A 117 5.50 5.17 -11.20
C SER A 117 5.11 4.86 -12.65
N GLY A 118 6.04 5.05 -13.60
CA GLY A 118 5.84 4.67 -15.01
C GLY A 118 5.69 3.16 -15.19
N LEU A 119 6.54 2.36 -14.51
CA LEU A 119 6.42 0.91 -14.50
C LEU A 119 5.09 0.48 -13.86
N LEU A 120 4.73 1.07 -12.73
CA LEU A 120 3.45 0.76 -12.08
C LEU A 120 2.26 1.05 -12.99
N SER A 121 2.30 2.14 -13.77
CA SER A 121 1.29 2.44 -14.78
C SER A 121 1.23 1.36 -15.86
N THR A 122 2.39 0.92 -16.39
CA THR A 122 2.46 -0.19 -17.34
C THR A 122 1.85 -1.47 -16.76
N LEU A 123 2.15 -1.82 -15.50
CA LEU A 123 1.60 -3.01 -14.83
C LEU A 123 0.07 -2.94 -14.62
N LYS A 124 -0.50 -1.74 -14.56
CA LYS A 124 -1.95 -1.55 -14.49
C LYS A 124 -2.65 -1.66 -15.85
N SER A 125 -1.95 -1.42 -16.95
CA SER A 125 -2.54 -1.31 -18.31
C SER A 125 -1.91 -2.23 -19.35
N ALA A 126 -0.97 -3.10 -18.99
CA ALA A 126 -0.29 -3.99 -19.93
C ALA A 126 -1.28 -4.81 -20.78
N SER A 127 -0.94 -4.99 -22.06
CA SER A 127 -1.72 -5.73 -23.05
C SER A 127 -1.27 -7.19 -23.21
N SER A 128 -0.13 -7.55 -22.62
CA SER A 128 0.40 -8.91 -22.62
C SER A 128 1.33 -9.17 -21.42
N VAL A 129 1.46 -10.45 -21.06
CA VAL A 129 2.43 -10.89 -20.04
C VAL A 129 3.86 -10.51 -20.42
N ARG A 130 4.21 -10.62 -21.72
CA ARG A 130 5.55 -10.29 -22.22
C ARG A 130 5.88 -8.81 -22.03
N GLU A 131 4.94 -7.94 -22.36
CA GLU A 131 5.09 -6.49 -22.16
C GLU A 131 5.36 -6.18 -20.70
N ALA A 132 4.51 -6.67 -19.80
CA ALA A 132 4.64 -6.47 -18.36
C ALA A 132 5.96 -7.04 -17.81
N SER A 133 6.30 -8.29 -18.19
CA SER A 133 7.52 -8.96 -17.75
C SER A 133 8.78 -8.23 -18.20
N ASN A 134 8.84 -7.80 -19.47
CA ASN A 134 9.96 -7.05 -19.99
C ASN A 134 10.10 -5.68 -19.32
N ALA A 135 8.99 -5.02 -19.04
CA ALA A 135 9.01 -3.74 -18.30
C ALA A 135 9.61 -3.90 -16.89
N VAL A 136 9.23 -4.95 -16.15
CA VAL A 136 9.80 -5.25 -14.84
C VAL A 136 11.29 -5.54 -14.94
N LEU A 137 11.70 -6.43 -15.84
CA LEU A 137 13.10 -6.81 -16.03
C LEU A 137 13.99 -5.60 -16.35
N LEU A 138 13.56 -4.76 -17.30
CA LEU A 138 14.38 -3.67 -17.81
C LEU A 138 14.40 -2.43 -16.92
N GLN A 139 13.34 -2.17 -16.16
CA GLN A 139 13.21 -0.96 -15.36
C GLN A 139 13.45 -1.18 -13.86
N PHE A 140 13.08 -2.34 -13.32
CA PHE A 140 13.11 -2.60 -11.88
C PHE A 140 14.21 -3.57 -11.47
N GLU A 141 14.24 -4.79 -12.03
CA GLU A 141 15.23 -5.82 -11.65
C GLU A 141 16.61 -5.53 -12.21
N ARG A 142 16.69 -5.15 -13.47
CA ARG A 142 17.92 -4.75 -14.17
C ARG A 142 19.10 -5.70 -13.96
N PRO A 143 18.92 -7.03 -14.18
CA PRO A 143 20.00 -7.97 -14.05
C PRO A 143 21.11 -7.69 -15.07
N ALA A 144 22.32 -8.21 -14.82
CA ALA A 144 23.46 -8.01 -15.73
C ALA A 144 23.19 -8.53 -17.16
N ASN A 145 22.45 -9.65 -17.27
CA ASN A 145 21.99 -10.15 -18.58
C ASN A 145 20.51 -9.81 -18.78
N GLN A 146 20.24 -8.97 -19.77
CA GLN A 146 18.91 -8.55 -20.17
C GLN A 146 18.56 -9.02 -21.61
N GLY A 147 19.32 -9.97 -22.14
CA GLY A 147 19.16 -10.49 -23.49
C GLY A 147 17.81 -11.21 -23.70
N GLN A 148 17.48 -11.46 -24.96
CA GLN A 148 16.19 -12.00 -25.38
C GLN A 148 15.84 -13.31 -24.66
N SER A 149 16.79 -14.22 -24.48
CA SER A 149 16.52 -15.50 -23.78
C SER A 149 16.11 -15.33 -22.32
N VAL A 150 16.68 -14.34 -21.63
CA VAL A 150 16.29 -14.01 -20.24
C VAL A 150 14.88 -13.40 -20.20
N GLN A 151 14.57 -12.49 -21.14
CA GLN A 151 13.24 -11.90 -21.29
C GLN A 151 12.17 -12.98 -21.55
N GLU A 152 12.46 -13.90 -22.49
CA GLU A 152 11.54 -15.00 -22.84
C GLU A 152 11.32 -15.95 -21.66
N LYS A 153 12.39 -16.31 -20.94
CA LYS A 153 12.31 -17.18 -19.77
C LYS A 153 11.44 -16.55 -18.67
N ARG A 154 11.64 -15.27 -18.33
CA ARG A 154 10.84 -14.60 -17.30
C ARG A 154 9.39 -14.41 -17.73
N ALA A 155 9.16 -14.08 -19.00
CA ALA A 155 7.81 -14.02 -19.57
C ALA A 155 7.09 -15.38 -19.55
N SER A 156 7.82 -16.50 -19.79
CA SER A 156 7.23 -17.85 -19.70
C SER A 156 6.80 -18.22 -18.29
N TYR A 157 7.58 -17.83 -17.27
CA TYR A 157 7.15 -17.97 -15.87
C TYR A 157 5.89 -17.15 -15.59
N GLY A 158 5.84 -15.91 -16.06
CA GLY A 158 4.65 -15.08 -15.96
C GLY A 158 3.45 -15.69 -16.66
N GLN A 159 3.64 -16.26 -17.86
CA GLN A 159 2.57 -16.92 -18.61
C GLN A 159 1.96 -18.09 -17.83
N ALA A 160 2.79 -18.88 -17.15
CA ALA A 160 2.28 -19.97 -16.30
C ALA A 160 1.38 -19.46 -15.16
N TYR A 161 1.70 -18.31 -14.54
CA TYR A 161 0.82 -17.69 -13.55
C TYR A 161 -0.45 -17.10 -14.17
N TYR A 162 -0.34 -16.49 -15.34
CA TYR A 162 -1.49 -16.01 -16.08
C TYR A 162 -2.48 -17.16 -16.37
N ASP A 163 -1.99 -18.25 -16.94
CA ASP A 163 -2.79 -19.44 -17.29
C ASP A 163 -3.41 -20.09 -16.04
N LYS A 164 -2.71 -20.02 -14.91
CA LYS A 164 -3.19 -20.55 -13.64
C LYS A 164 -4.32 -19.72 -13.03
N PHE A 165 -4.23 -18.40 -13.07
CA PHE A 165 -5.03 -17.50 -12.23
C PHE A 165 -5.92 -16.51 -12.99
N ALA A 166 -5.56 -16.07 -14.20
CA ALA A 166 -6.26 -15.02 -14.92
C ALA A 166 -7.72 -15.44 -15.22
N GLY A 167 -8.65 -14.55 -14.87
CA GLY A 167 -10.08 -14.80 -15.00
C GLY A 167 -10.65 -15.90 -14.09
N LYS A 168 -9.80 -16.63 -13.34
CA LYS A 168 -10.22 -17.75 -12.46
C LYS A 168 -10.26 -17.33 -10.99
N ILE A 169 -9.40 -16.43 -10.60
CA ILE A 169 -9.43 -15.83 -9.27
C ILE A 169 -10.28 -14.57 -9.33
N GLN A 170 -11.49 -14.68 -8.83
CA GLN A 170 -12.24 -13.48 -8.50
C GLN A 170 -11.54 -12.82 -7.31
N ILE A 171 -10.99 -11.65 -7.53
CA ILE A 171 -10.69 -10.75 -6.43
C ILE A 171 -12.03 -10.17 -6.07
N ASN A 172 -12.56 -10.66 -5.01
CA ASN A 172 -13.56 -9.91 -4.32
C ASN A 172 -12.85 -8.62 -3.88
N THR A 173 -12.94 -7.60 -4.74
CA THR A 173 -12.76 -6.24 -4.25
C THR A 173 -13.66 -6.11 -3.02
N PRO A 174 -13.30 -5.29 -2.02
CA PRO A 174 -14.08 -5.15 -0.79
C PRO A 174 -15.59 -4.92 -0.98
N GLU A 175 -16.03 -4.78 -2.21
CA GLU A 175 -17.45 -4.69 -2.60
C GLU A 175 -18.19 -6.05 -2.65
N GLN A 176 -17.52 -7.22 -2.60
CA GLN A 176 -18.20 -8.51 -2.85
C GLN A 176 -18.13 -9.60 -1.78
N GLU A 177 -17.23 -9.57 -0.78
CA GLU A 177 -17.30 -10.48 0.36
C GLU A 177 -16.89 -9.77 1.64
N GLY A 178 -17.86 -9.45 2.51
CA GLY A 178 -17.62 -9.15 3.93
C GLY A 178 -16.62 -8.04 4.22
N GLY A 179 -16.21 -7.28 3.25
CA GLY A 179 -15.54 -6.01 3.44
C GLY A 179 -16.49 -5.18 4.28
N CYS A 180 -15.97 -4.59 5.33
CA CYS A 180 -16.70 -3.62 6.13
C CYS A 180 -17.51 -2.75 5.17
N LYS A 181 -18.82 -3.02 5.04
CA LYS A 181 -19.72 -2.15 4.27
C LYS A 181 -19.72 -0.84 5.01
N LEU A 182 -18.77 0.03 4.66
CA LEU A 182 -18.73 1.37 5.22
C LEU A 182 -20.11 1.98 5.01
N LYS A 183 -20.87 2.03 6.07
CA LYS A 183 -22.19 2.58 6.08
C LYS A 183 -22.08 4.08 6.29
N ILE A 184 -22.47 4.86 5.30
CA ILE A 184 -22.59 6.31 5.50
C ILE A 184 -23.94 6.58 6.15
N VAL A 185 -23.89 7.15 7.35
CA VAL A 185 -25.07 7.54 8.11
C VAL A 185 -25.13 9.06 8.18
N ASP A 186 -26.24 9.62 7.75
CA ASP A 186 -26.48 11.04 7.91
C ASP A 186 -26.72 11.38 9.37
N ASN A 187 -25.80 12.14 9.93
CA ASN A 187 -25.90 12.72 11.27
C ASN A 187 -25.64 14.23 11.19
N LEU A 188 -26.40 14.87 10.29
CA LEU A 188 -26.17 16.23 9.86
C LEU A 188 -26.33 17.23 11.01
N THR A 189 -25.36 18.14 11.11
CA THR A 189 -25.51 19.32 11.98
C THR A 189 -26.43 20.35 11.33
N THR A 190 -27.14 21.11 12.16
CA THR A 190 -27.94 22.27 11.77
C THR A 190 -27.24 23.60 12.09
N VAL A 191 -26.06 23.51 12.71
CA VAL A 191 -25.23 24.65 13.14
C VAL A 191 -23.78 24.44 12.72
N ASN A 192 -22.92 25.43 12.91
CA ASN A 192 -21.47 25.32 12.66
C ASN A 192 -21.09 24.98 11.21
N PHE A 193 -21.87 25.39 10.25
CA PHE A 193 -21.56 25.30 8.83
C PHE A 193 -22.23 26.46 8.06
N ARG A 194 -21.86 26.62 6.81
CA ARG A 194 -22.55 27.58 5.91
C ARG A 194 -23.15 26.83 4.73
N SER A 195 -24.44 27.04 4.47
CA SER A 195 -25.06 26.51 3.25
C SER A 195 -24.44 27.12 2.01
N GLY A 196 -24.26 26.32 0.97
CA GLY A 196 -23.64 26.77 -0.27
C GLY A 196 -23.77 25.76 -1.40
N ASN A 197 -23.13 26.08 -2.51
CA ASN A 197 -22.91 25.17 -3.64
C ASN A 197 -21.40 25.02 -3.88
N MET A 198 -20.72 24.43 -2.89
CA MET A 198 -19.29 24.19 -2.95
C MET A 198 -18.96 23.16 -4.04
N THR A 199 -17.91 23.42 -4.82
CA THR A 199 -17.28 22.42 -5.67
C THR A 199 -15.96 22.03 -5.04
N PRO A 200 -15.85 20.85 -4.41
CA PRO A 200 -14.62 20.43 -3.74
C PRO A 200 -13.49 20.24 -4.73
N LYS A 201 -12.32 20.80 -4.40
CA LYS A 201 -11.06 20.59 -5.12
C LYS A 201 -10.05 19.81 -4.27
N TYR A 202 -10.24 19.81 -2.97
CA TYR A 202 -9.31 19.23 -2.00
C TYR A 202 -10.03 18.34 -1.01
N ILE A 203 -9.29 17.34 -0.48
CA ILE A 203 -9.68 16.57 0.71
C ILE A 203 -8.67 16.90 1.80
N VAL A 204 -9.16 17.26 2.99
CA VAL A 204 -8.34 17.54 4.17
C VAL A 204 -8.68 16.51 5.24
N ILE A 205 -7.70 15.72 5.61
CA ILE A 205 -7.84 14.73 6.66
C ILE A 205 -7.28 15.33 7.95
N HIS A 206 -8.14 15.42 8.96
CA HIS A 206 -7.81 15.79 10.32
C HIS A 206 -7.85 14.56 11.20
N TYR A 207 -7.27 14.64 12.37
CA TYR A 207 -7.46 13.63 13.42
C TYR A 207 -8.05 14.31 14.66
N PHE A 208 -9.04 13.68 15.26
CA PHE A 208 -9.56 14.21 16.52
C PHE A 208 -8.67 13.74 17.68
N GLY A 209 -8.09 14.71 18.39
CA GLY A 209 -7.04 14.49 19.41
C GLY A 209 -7.52 13.86 20.72
N ALA A 210 -8.77 13.39 20.81
CA ALA A 210 -9.33 12.76 21.99
C ALA A 210 -9.66 11.29 21.71
N LEU A 211 -9.70 10.46 22.77
CA LEU A 211 -10.16 9.07 22.72
C LEU A 211 -11.70 9.03 22.52
N GLY A 212 -12.17 9.60 21.42
CA GLY A 212 -13.57 9.63 21.06
C GLY A 212 -13.93 8.61 19.98
N THR A 213 -15.23 8.50 19.68
CA THR A 213 -15.76 7.75 18.54
C THR A 213 -16.16 8.70 17.43
N ALA A 214 -16.25 8.22 16.18
CA ALA A 214 -16.78 8.98 15.05
C ALA A 214 -18.18 9.51 15.34
N LYS A 215 -19.03 8.72 16.00
CA LYS A 215 -20.36 9.14 16.47
C LYS A 215 -20.26 10.31 17.45
N GLY A 216 -19.38 10.21 18.44
CA GLY A 216 -19.18 11.28 19.43
C GLY A 216 -18.73 12.59 18.80
N VAL A 217 -17.81 12.54 17.82
CA VAL A 217 -17.37 13.72 17.07
C VAL A 217 -18.52 14.30 16.24
N SER A 218 -19.33 13.46 15.59
CA SER A 218 -20.48 13.91 14.82
C SER A 218 -21.55 14.59 15.68
N GLU A 219 -21.77 14.12 16.92
CA GLU A 219 -22.66 14.78 17.90
C GLU A 219 -22.03 16.09 18.42
N TYR A 220 -20.72 16.14 18.65
CA TYR A 220 -20.03 17.36 19.05
C TYR A 220 -20.25 18.51 18.08
N PHE A 221 -20.23 18.24 16.78
CA PHE A 221 -20.49 19.28 15.75
C PHE A 221 -21.89 19.88 15.77
N LYS A 222 -22.84 19.27 16.48
CA LYS A 222 -24.19 19.80 16.69
C LYS A 222 -24.29 20.78 17.87
N THR A 223 -23.22 20.91 18.64
CA THR A 223 -23.20 21.85 19.78
C THR A 223 -23.14 23.29 19.25
N PRO A 224 -24.08 24.14 19.59
CA PRO A 224 -24.07 25.56 19.15
C PRO A 224 -22.81 26.28 19.65
N GLY A 225 -22.21 27.11 18.79
CA GLY A 225 -21.13 28.02 19.17
C GLY A 225 -19.72 27.47 19.16
N ILE A 226 -19.51 26.18 18.86
CA ILE A 226 -18.14 25.61 18.79
C ILE A 226 -17.35 26.09 17.56
N GLN A 227 -18.03 26.64 16.55
CA GLN A 227 -17.41 27.16 15.31
C GLN A 227 -16.48 26.19 14.60
N ALA A 228 -16.75 24.88 14.71
CA ALA A 228 -16.01 23.83 14.05
C ALA A 228 -16.96 22.73 13.54
N SER A 229 -16.65 22.17 12.38
CA SER A 229 -17.32 20.99 11.81
C SER A 229 -16.48 20.39 10.71
N ALA A 230 -16.75 19.14 10.35
CA ALA A 230 -16.22 18.49 9.16
C ALA A 230 -17.36 17.89 8.34
N HIS A 231 -17.10 17.45 7.12
CA HIS A 231 -18.11 16.79 6.30
C HIS A 231 -18.33 15.36 6.79
N TYR A 232 -17.25 14.68 7.19
CA TYR A 232 -17.29 13.29 7.61
C TYR A 232 -16.51 13.07 8.90
N ALA A 233 -16.99 12.16 9.72
CA ALA A 233 -16.28 11.61 10.87
C ALA A 233 -16.23 10.08 10.76
N LEU A 234 -15.06 9.50 10.99
CA LEU A 234 -14.81 8.05 10.91
C LEU A 234 -13.83 7.58 11.99
N ASP A 235 -13.97 6.33 12.38
CA ASP A 235 -13.06 5.63 13.29
C ASP A 235 -12.76 4.22 12.75
N GLU A 236 -12.33 3.30 13.59
CA GLU A 236 -12.00 1.92 13.23
C GLU A 236 -13.26 1.06 12.93
N GLY A 237 -14.47 1.61 13.12
CA GLY A 237 -15.72 0.94 12.83
C GLY A 237 -16.10 0.98 11.35
N ASP A 238 -17.23 0.37 11.03
CA ASP A 238 -17.78 0.28 9.68
C ASP A 238 -18.70 1.46 9.30
N THR A 239 -18.88 2.42 10.21
CA THR A 239 -19.81 3.52 10.05
C THR A 239 -19.09 4.86 9.89
N ILE A 240 -19.35 5.52 8.76
CA ILE A 240 -18.93 6.89 8.50
C ILE A 240 -20.13 7.79 8.79
N TYR A 241 -19.96 8.79 9.64
CA TYR A 241 -20.99 9.78 9.91
C TYR A 241 -20.82 11.00 9.00
N ARG A 242 -21.82 11.29 8.15
CA ARG A 242 -21.85 12.53 7.38
C ARG A 242 -22.45 13.64 8.24
N CYS A 243 -21.64 14.64 8.58
CA CYS A 243 -21.99 15.72 9.50
C CYS A 243 -22.41 17.00 8.76
N VAL A 244 -21.84 17.23 7.57
CA VAL A 244 -22.19 18.33 6.67
C VAL A 244 -22.33 17.77 5.25
N ARG A 245 -23.31 18.27 4.46
CA ARG A 245 -23.47 17.82 3.07
C ARG A 245 -22.32 18.32 2.20
N ASP A 246 -21.91 17.55 1.20
CA ASP A 246 -20.74 17.85 0.34
C ASP A 246 -20.84 19.19 -0.39
N LYS A 247 -22.04 19.66 -0.67
CA LYS A 247 -22.30 20.97 -1.30
C LYS A 247 -22.19 22.14 -0.32
N ASP A 248 -22.29 21.89 0.96
CA ASP A 248 -22.25 22.90 2.02
C ASP A 248 -20.81 23.10 2.50
N ILE A 249 -20.54 24.14 3.26
CA ILE A 249 -19.20 24.53 3.69
C ILE A 249 -19.03 24.21 5.17
N ALA A 250 -18.31 23.15 5.47
CA ALA A 250 -17.91 22.81 6.82
C ALA A 250 -16.75 23.72 7.31
N TRP A 251 -16.66 23.91 8.62
CA TRP A 251 -15.65 24.78 9.23
C TRP A 251 -14.51 23.95 9.82
N HIS A 252 -13.61 23.43 8.97
CA HIS A 252 -12.50 22.54 9.33
C HIS A 252 -11.11 23.10 9.03
N CYS A 253 -10.98 24.08 8.13
CA CYS A 253 -9.72 24.68 7.73
C CYS A 253 -9.53 26.08 8.35
N GLY A 254 -9.92 26.30 9.59
CA GLY A 254 -9.68 27.54 10.31
C GLY A 254 -8.21 27.65 10.71
N ALA A 255 -7.44 28.56 10.08
CA ALA A 255 -6.04 28.79 10.43
C ALA A 255 -5.67 30.25 10.21
N ASN A 256 -4.83 30.80 11.08
CA ASN A 256 -4.26 32.15 10.90
C ASN A 256 -3.21 32.17 9.79
N LYS A 257 -2.57 31.02 9.49
CA LYS A 257 -1.59 30.87 8.44
C LYS A 257 -1.77 29.50 7.75
N TYR A 258 -2.05 29.52 6.45
CA TYR A 258 -2.25 28.32 5.66
C TYR A 258 -0.95 27.80 5.08
N LYS A 259 -0.70 26.49 5.18
CA LYS A 259 0.42 25.85 4.48
C LYS A 259 0.15 25.71 2.99
N HIS A 260 -1.09 25.42 2.59
CA HIS A 260 -1.49 25.33 1.19
C HIS A 260 -2.07 26.67 0.70
N PRO A 261 -1.60 27.19 -0.43
CA PRO A 261 -1.99 28.56 -0.87
C PRO A 261 -3.46 28.69 -1.22
N GLU A 262 -4.13 27.62 -1.66
CA GLU A 262 -5.50 27.70 -2.20
C GLU A 262 -6.55 26.91 -1.40
N CYS A 263 -6.15 25.92 -0.58
CA CYS A 263 -7.11 25.09 0.16
C CYS A 263 -7.79 25.88 1.27
N ARG A 264 -9.13 25.92 1.25
CA ARG A 264 -9.99 26.63 2.21
C ARG A 264 -11.24 25.82 2.51
N ASN A 265 -11.99 26.17 3.54
CA ASN A 265 -13.31 25.59 3.82
C ASN A 265 -14.23 25.59 2.60
N SER A 266 -14.15 26.63 1.77
CA SER A 266 -15.05 26.82 0.62
C SER A 266 -14.75 25.95 -0.60
N ASN A 267 -13.67 25.17 -0.57
CA ASN A 267 -13.25 24.32 -1.70
C ASN A 267 -12.66 22.97 -1.27
N SER A 268 -12.92 22.54 -0.04
CA SER A 268 -12.42 21.26 0.46
C SER A 268 -13.45 20.48 1.27
N ILE A 269 -13.36 19.16 1.17
CA ILE A 269 -14.04 18.22 2.06
C ILE A 269 -13.14 17.96 3.27
N GLY A 270 -13.64 18.22 4.47
CA GLY A 270 -12.96 17.88 5.73
C GLY A 270 -13.39 16.51 6.25
N ILE A 271 -12.43 15.71 6.65
CA ILE A 271 -12.64 14.38 7.21
C ILE A 271 -11.94 14.33 8.57
N GLU A 272 -12.68 14.06 9.64
CA GLU A 272 -12.13 13.78 10.96
C GLU A 272 -11.97 12.28 11.13
N ALA A 273 -10.73 11.83 11.27
CA ALA A 273 -10.39 10.42 11.47
C ALA A 273 -9.83 10.19 12.88
N ARG A 274 -10.17 9.03 13.47
CA ARG A 274 -9.53 8.60 14.69
C ARG A 274 -8.10 8.17 14.37
N PRO A 275 -7.07 8.66 15.11
CA PRO A 275 -5.74 8.12 14.94
C PRO A 275 -5.73 6.64 15.35
N SER A 276 -5.14 5.78 14.53
CA SER A 276 -4.86 4.40 14.93
C SER A 276 -4.01 4.42 16.20
N LYS A 277 -4.25 3.46 17.12
CA LYS A 277 -3.38 3.29 18.29
C LYS A 277 -1.98 2.97 17.79
N ILE A 278 -1.15 3.99 17.63
CA ILE A 278 0.29 3.81 17.55
C ILE A 278 0.70 3.43 18.96
N ASN A 279 1.02 2.17 19.21
CA ASN A 279 1.68 1.77 20.43
C ASN A 279 2.97 2.61 20.54
N ARG A 280 2.99 3.52 21.50
CA ARG A 280 4.17 4.26 21.90
C ARG A 280 5.11 3.33 22.65
#